data_e2733582cec0a70e95ef6f0332b7c0f7
#
_entry.id   e2733582cec0a70e95ef6f0332b7c0f7
#
_cell.length_a   1.000
_cell.length_b   1.000
_cell.length_c   1.000
_cell.angle_alpha   90.00
_cell.angle_beta   90.00
_cell.angle_gamma   90.00
#
_symmetry.space_group_name_H-M   'P 1'
#
loop_
_entity.id
_entity.type
_entity.pdbx_description
1 polymer ?
#
loop_
_entity_poly.entity_id
_entity_poly.type
_entity_poly.pdbx_seq_one_letter_code
_entity_poly.pdbx_strand_id
1 'polypeptide(L)'
;GNETPVVLDTTNKNKTKQQSASGYTYVVDGKVTIPKINVEYAILDGESDSEAETEELLKTSPVKFHGPEINEVGNYCIVGHNYRNSKFFSKVPTLVNGDIIQITDSVGNMIQYQIYDKYIVDPTDVSCTSQNTGGKKEITLITCTDDSKQRVIVKARAI
;
A
#
# COMPACT_ATOMS: atom_id res chain seq x y z
N GLY A 1 -4.00 -4.19 -18.63
CA GLY A 1 -4.68 -5.41 -18.82
C GLY A 1 -6.16 -5.34 -18.61
N ASN A 2 -6.78 -6.39 -19.02
CA ASN A 2 -8.24 -6.54 -18.92
C ASN A 2 -8.64 -7.29 -17.65
N GLU A 3 -7.83 -7.20 -16.62
CA GLU A 3 -8.09 -7.90 -15.37
C GLU A 3 -9.20 -7.20 -14.59
N THR A 4 -10.08 -8.02 -14.01
CA THR A 4 -11.10 -7.52 -13.10
C THR A 4 -10.43 -6.91 -11.86
N PRO A 5 -10.78 -5.68 -11.47
CA PRO A 5 -10.22 -5.09 -10.26
C PRO A 5 -10.48 -5.97 -9.04
N VAL A 6 -9.50 -6.08 -8.16
CA VAL A 6 -9.67 -6.77 -6.89
C VAL A 6 -10.45 -5.85 -5.95
N VAL A 7 -11.50 -6.38 -5.35
CA VAL A 7 -12.40 -5.61 -4.49
C VAL A 7 -12.31 -6.14 -3.06
N LEU A 8 -12.30 -5.22 -2.09
CA LEU A 8 -12.36 -5.58 -0.68
C LEU A 8 -13.76 -6.09 -0.34
N ASP A 9 -13.83 -7.33 0.18
CA ASP A 9 -15.07 -7.90 0.68
C ASP A 9 -15.10 -7.79 2.22
N THR A 10 -15.82 -6.82 2.74
CA THR A 10 -15.90 -6.56 4.18
C THR A 10 -16.78 -7.55 4.93
N THR A 11 -17.46 -8.45 4.21
CA THR A 11 -18.30 -9.48 4.86
C THR A 11 -17.47 -10.72 5.25
N ASN A 12 -16.23 -10.83 4.78
CA ASN A 12 -15.38 -12.00 5.00
C ASN A 12 -14.28 -11.71 6.02
N LYS A 13 -14.56 -11.98 7.30
CA LYS A 13 -13.60 -11.74 8.39
C LYS A 13 -12.34 -12.60 8.29
N ASN A 14 -12.41 -13.74 7.61
CA ASN A 14 -11.30 -14.70 7.51
C ASN A 14 -10.44 -14.50 6.27
N LYS A 15 -10.68 -13.44 5.50
CA LYS A 15 -9.89 -13.08 4.31
C LYS A 15 -9.67 -14.29 3.40
N THR A 16 -10.63 -14.56 2.52
CA THR A 16 -10.55 -15.69 1.58
C THR A 16 -9.29 -15.59 0.72
N LYS A 17 -8.57 -16.72 0.60
CA LYS A 17 -7.40 -16.81 -0.27
C LYS A 17 -7.82 -16.78 -1.73
N GLN A 18 -7.06 -16.03 -2.52
CA GLN A 18 -7.27 -15.89 -3.96
C GLN A 18 -5.95 -16.15 -4.67
N GLN A 19 -5.99 -16.30 -5.99
CA GLN A 19 -4.80 -16.52 -6.79
C GLN A 19 -4.69 -15.48 -7.90
N SER A 20 -3.47 -15.00 -8.14
CA SER A 20 -3.16 -14.16 -9.29
C SER A 20 -3.18 -14.99 -10.57
N ALA A 21 -3.15 -14.29 -11.72
CA ALA A 21 -3.09 -14.95 -13.03
C ALA A 21 -1.88 -15.89 -13.16
N SER A 22 -0.77 -15.59 -12.49
CA SER A 22 0.44 -16.42 -12.49
C SER A 22 0.50 -17.44 -11.36
N GLY A 23 -0.59 -17.62 -10.60
CA GLY A 23 -0.71 -18.67 -9.59
C GLY A 23 -0.22 -18.34 -8.20
N TYR A 24 0.13 -17.08 -7.91
CA TYR A 24 0.50 -16.66 -6.56
C TYR A 24 -0.74 -16.48 -5.70
N THR A 25 -0.72 -17.05 -4.50
CA THR A 25 -1.81 -16.96 -3.54
C THR A 25 -1.70 -15.68 -2.72
N TYR A 26 -2.82 -14.98 -2.54
CA TYR A 26 -2.88 -13.78 -1.71
C TYR A 26 -4.22 -13.68 -0.99
N VAL A 27 -4.26 -12.82 0.01
CA VAL A 27 -5.51 -12.37 0.63
C VAL A 27 -5.66 -10.86 0.39
N VAL A 28 -6.89 -10.36 0.44
CA VAL A 28 -7.14 -8.92 0.42
C VAL A 28 -7.13 -8.45 1.87
N ASP A 29 -6.09 -7.70 2.23
CA ASP A 29 -5.88 -7.26 3.61
C ASP A 29 -6.77 -6.07 3.99
N GLY A 30 -7.05 -5.22 3.03
CA GLY A 30 -7.85 -4.03 3.21
C GLY A 30 -7.89 -3.20 1.94
N LYS A 31 -8.11 -1.89 2.12
CA LYS A 31 -8.22 -0.95 1.00
C LYS A 31 -7.51 0.35 1.35
N VAL A 32 -6.79 0.92 0.37
CA VAL A 32 -6.19 2.24 0.47
C VAL A 32 -6.99 3.21 -0.40
N THR A 33 -7.40 4.33 0.19
CA THR A 33 -8.14 5.39 -0.49
C THR A 33 -7.41 6.72 -0.29
N ILE A 34 -7.10 7.41 -1.38
CA ILE A 34 -6.46 8.73 -1.33
C ILE A 34 -7.29 9.66 -2.21
N PRO A 35 -8.30 10.34 -1.62
CA PRO A 35 -9.28 11.10 -2.41
C PRO A 35 -8.66 12.16 -3.31
N LYS A 36 -7.61 12.84 -2.84
CA LYS A 36 -6.98 13.94 -3.59
C LYS A 36 -6.49 13.51 -4.98
N ILE A 37 -6.09 12.25 -5.13
CA ILE A 37 -5.54 11.74 -6.39
C ILE A 37 -6.39 10.59 -6.97
N ASN A 38 -7.62 10.45 -6.52
CA ASN A 38 -8.57 9.43 -6.99
C ASN A 38 -8.03 8.00 -6.89
N VAL A 39 -7.29 7.69 -5.83
CA VAL A 39 -6.81 6.34 -5.55
C VAL A 39 -7.81 5.61 -4.68
N GLU A 40 -8.21 4.42 -5.10
CA GLU A 40 -9.00 3.49 -4.30
C GLU A 40 -8.67 2.08 -4.81
N TYR A 41 -7.85 1.36 -4.05
CA TYR A 41 -7.42 0.02 -4.43
C TYR A 41 -7.41 -0.92 -3.24
N ALA A 42 -7.73 -2.19 -3.49
CA ALA A 42 -7.49 -3.26 -2.52
C ALA A 42 -5.98 -3.36 -2.23
N ILE A 43 -5.66 -3.74 -0.99
CA ILE A 43 -4.28 -4.01 -0.58
C ILE A 43 -4.13 -5.52 -0.51
N LEU A 44 -3.22 -6.08 -1.30
CA LEU A 44 -2.99 -7.51 -1.36
C LEU A 44 -1.88 -7.90 -0.37
N ASP A 45 -2.02 -9.08 0.24
CA ASP A 45 -0.98 -9.63 1.12
C ASP A 45 -0.67 -11.04 0.63
N GLY A 46 0.55 -11.24 0.14
CA GLY A 46 1.01 -12.52 -0.37
C GLY A 46 1.45 -13.46 0.74
N GLU A 47 1.70 -14.72 0.38
CA GLU A 47 2.08 -15.74 1.35
C GLU A 47 3.58 -15.85 1.61
N SER A 48 4.42 -15.56 0.61
CA SER A 48 5.85 -15.90 0.68
C SER A 48 6.77 -14.71 0.89
N ASP A 49 6.30 -13.49 0.77
CA ASP A 49 7.11 -12.27 0.86
C ASP A 49 8.30 -12.25 -0.11
N SER A 50 8.28 -13.10 -1.15
CA SER A 50 9.35 -13.11 -2.15
C SER A 50 9.22 -11.92 -3.08
N GLU A 51 10.35 -11.48 -3.63
CA GLU A 51 10.37 -10.39 -4.60
C GLU A 51 9.55 -10.74 -5.85
N ALA A 52 9.65 -11.98 -6.31
CA ALA A 52 8.89 -12.45 -7.48
C ALA A 52 7.39 -12.40 -7.23
N GLU A 53 6.93 -12.81 -6.05
CA GLU A 53 5.52 -12.73 -5.67
C GLU A 53 5.04 -11.28 -5.63
N THR A 54 5.79 -10.40 -4.98
CA THR A 54 5.43 -8.98 -4.86
C THR A 54 5.32 -8.35 -6.25
N GLU A 55 6.26 -8.61 -7.14
CA GLU A 55 6.24 -8.08 -8.52
C GLU A 55 4.99 -8.54 -9.28
N GLU A 56 4.60 -9.80 -9.12
CA GLU A 56 3.39 -10.30 -9.80
C GLU A 56 2.11 -9.70 -9.23
N LEU A 57 2.01 -9.60 -7.91
CA LEU A 57 0.81 -9.02 -7.29
C LEU A 57 0.67 -7.53 -7.59
N LEU A 58 1.79 -6.81 -7.70
CA LEU A 58 1.79 -5.38 -8.03
C LEU A 58 1.17 -5.06 -9.39
N LYS A 59 1.13 -6.04 -10.31
CA LYS A 59 0.45 -5.86 -11.60
C LYS A 59 -1.06 -5.72 -11.44
N THR A 60 -1.59 -6.21 -10.34
CA THR A 60 -3.03 -6.23 -10.08
C THR A 60 -3.47 -5.13 -9.12
N SER A 61 -2.69 -4.86 -8.06
CA SER A 61 -3.09 -3.90 -7.02
C SER A 61 -1.89 -3.59 -6.12
N PRO A 62 -1.96 -2.52 -5.30
CA PRO A 62 -0.94 -2.30 -4.24
C PRO A 62 -0.84 -3.48 -3.29
N VAL A 63 0.33 -3.69 -2.73
CA VAL A 63 0.68 -4.87 -1.92
C VAL A 63 1.22 -4.44 -0.56
N LYS A 64 0.81 -5.13 0.51
CA LYS A 64 1.46 -4.98 1.81
C LYS A 64 2.90 -5.47 1.68
N PHE A 65 3.84 -4.60 2.04
CA PHE A 65 5.26 -4.89 1.95
C PHE A 65 5.85 -5.34 3.27
N HIS A 66 5.45 -4.69 4.37
CA HIS A 66 6.00 -4.97 5.71
C HIS A 66 5.11 -4.33 6.77
N GLY A 67 5.21 -4.81 8.01
CA GLY A 67 4.60 -4.15 9.15
C GLY A 67 3.58 -5.01 9.91
N PRO A 68 2.86 -4.38 10.86
CA PRO A 68 1.86 -5.05 11.69
C PRO A 68 0.62 -5.43 10.90
N GLU A 69 -0.37 -5.97 11.58
CA GLU A 69 -1.71 -6.09 10.99
C GLU A 69 -2.24 -4.70 10.65
N ILE A 70 -3.13 -4.66 9.66
CA ILE A 70 -3.71 -3.41 9.16
C ILE A 70 -4.37 -2.61 10.29
N ASN A 71 -4.13 -1.31 10.31
CA ASN A 71 -4.70 -0.37 11.29
C ASN A 71 -4.31 -0.65 12.76
N GLU A 72 -3.19 -1.34 12.97
CA GLU A 72 -2.64 -1.58 14.30
C GLU A 72 -1.42 -0.69 14.57
N VAL A 73 -0.97 -0.68 15.82
CA VAL A 73 0.24 0.07 16.21
C VAL A 73 1.45 -0.46 15.44
N GLY A 74 2.21 0.45 14.87
CA GLY A 74 3.37 0.16 14.06
C GLY A 74 3.28 0.87 12.72
N ASN A 75 4.18 0.52 11.80
CA ASN A 75 4.29 1.13 10.48
C ASN A 75 3.88 0.11 9.41
N TYR A 76 2.67 0.25 8.90
CA TYR A 76 2.11 -0.60 7.84
C TYR A 76 2.57 -0.08 6.49
N CYS A 77 3.41 -0.83 5.79
CA CYS A 77 4.06 -0.38 4.56
C CYS A 77 3.36 -0.98 3.34
N ILE A 78 2.97 -0.12 2.41
CA ILE A 78 2.25 -0.48 1.18
C ILE A 78 3.08 -0.04 -0.02
N VAL A 79 3.32 -0.96 -0.95
CA VAL A 79 4.01 -0.66 -2.20
C VAL A 79 3.02 -0.69 -3.36
N GLY A 80 3.20 0.20 -4.32
CA GLY A 80 2.37 0.26 -5.53
C GLY A 80 3.17 0.77 -6.71
N HIS A 81 2.77 0.37 -7.91
CA HIS A 81 3.44 0.80 -9.14
C HIS A 81 3.19 2.26 -9.47
N ASN A 82 4.19 2.88 -10.09
CA ASN A 82 4.06 4.17 -10.74
C ASN A 82 4.22 3.95 -12.25
N TYR A 83 3.10 3.96 -12.97
CA TYR A 83 3.08 3.83 -14.42
C TYR A 83 3.09 5.18 -15.14
N ARG A 84 3.29 6.28 -14.42
CA ARG A 84 3.33 7.64 -14.96
C ARG A 84 2.02 8.02 -15.67
N ASN A 85 0.89 7.53 -15.14
CA ASN A 85 -0.46 7.80 -15.63
C ASN A 85 -1.39 8.06 -14.44
N SER A 86 -2.65 7.63 -14.50
CA SER A 86 -3.59 7.80 -13.39
C SER A 86 -3.82 6.52 -12.58
N LYS A 87 -3.08 5.44 -12.88
CA LYS A 87 -3.29 4.14 -12.22
C LYS A 87 -2.37 3.95 -11.03
N PHE A 88 -2.85 3.17 -10.05
CA PHE A 88 -2.12 2.75 -8.86
C PHE A 88 -1.51 3.94 -8.12
N PHE A 89 -0.22 3.93 -7.84
CA PHE A 89 0.46 4.99 -7.10
C PHE A 89 1.16 6.02 -7.99
N SER A 90 0.77 6.10 -9.27
CA SER A 90 1.41 7.02 -10.22
C SER A 90 1.36 8.49 -9.75
N LYS A 91 0.32 8.89 -9.02
CA LYS A 91 0.15 10.25 -8.52
C LYS A 91 0.62 10.44 -7.07
N VAL A 92 1.07 9.37 -6.39
CA VAL A 92 1.59 9.46 -5.03
C VAL A 92 2.73 10.48 -4.91
N PRO A 93 3.65 10.60 -5.88
CA PRO A 93 4.69 11.63 -5.79
C PRO A 93 4.18 13.06 -5.72
N THR A 94 2.92 13.32 -6.08
CA THR A 94 2.33 14.67 -6.01
C THR A 94 1.75 15.02 -4.65
N LEU A 95 1.65 14.05 -3.74
CA LEU A 95 1.10 14.28 -2.40
C LEU A 95 2.06 15.16 -1.57
N VAL A 96 1.49 15.90 -0.65
CA VAL A 96 2.25 16.79 0.24
C VAL A 96 1.83 16.59 1.69
N ASN A 97 2.65 17.10 2.61
CA ASN A 97 2.33 17.04 4.04
C ASN A 97 0.96 17.67 4.31
N GLY A 98 0.16 17.01 5.13
CA GLY A 98 -1.20 17.41 5.43
C GLY A 98 -2.27 16.67 4.64
N ASP A 99 -1.92 16.05 3.52
CA ASP A 99 -2.87 15.27 2.74
C ASP A 99 -3.32 14.02 3.51
N ILE A 100 -4.53 13.53 3.21
CA ILE A 100 -5.17 12.43 3.94
C ILE A 100 -5.16 11.15 3.13
N ILE A 101 -4.83 10.05 3.81
CA ILE A 101 -4.91 8.70 3.29
C ILE A 101 -5.87 7.93 4.20
N GLN A 102 -6.81 7.20 3.60
CA GLN A 102 -7.76 6.39 4.35
C GLN A 102 -7.42 4.91 4.17
N ILE A 103 -7.31 4.19 5.27
CA ILE A 103 -7.06 2.75 5.26
C ILE A 103 -8.25 2.04 5.87
N THR A 104 -8.88 1.17 5.09
CA THR A 104 -10.03 0.38 5.51
C THR A 104 -9.59 -1.07 5.71
N ASP A 105 -9.91 -1.66 6.86
CA ASP A 105 -9.54 -3.05 7.15
C ASP A 105 -10.54 -4.04 6.51
N SER A 106 -10.29 -5.33 6.73
CA SER A 106 -11.08 -6.39 6.08
C SER A 106 -12.50 -6.53 6.61
N VAL A 107 -12.85 -5.83 7.69
CA VAL A 107 -14.23 -5.83 8.23
C VAL A 107 -14.91 -4.47 8.06
N GLY A 108 -14.28 -3.54 7.32
CA GLY A 108 -14.90 -2.27 6.96
C GLY A 108 -14.60 -1.10 7.88
N ASN A 109 -13.75 -1.28 8.89
CA ASN A 109 -13.33 -0.17 9.76
C ASN A 109 -12.27 0.67 9.07
N MET A 110 -12.43 1.99 9.06
CA MET A 110 -11.53 2.90 8.37
C MET A 110 -10.85 3.82 9.36
N ILE A 111 -9.53 4.00 9.18
CA ILE A 111 -8.73 4.99 9.92
C ILE A 111 -8.15 5.98 8.92
N GLN A 112 -8.18 7.26 9.27
CA GLN A 112 -7.54 8.32 8.49
C GLN A 112 -6.12 8.53 8.98
N TYR A 113 -5.20 8.69 8.04
CA TYR A 113 -3.80 8.98 8.29
C TYR A 113 -3.45 10.28 7.59
N GLN A 114 -2.70 11.13 8.25
CA GLN A 114 -2.25 12.40 7.68
C GLN A 114 -0.77 12.33 7.36
N ILE A 115 -0.41 12.74 6.16
CA ILE A 115 0.98 12.73 5.70
C ILE A 115 1.78 13.76 6.50
N TYR A 116 2.92 13.31 7.06
CA TYR A 116 3.82 14.19 7.80
C TYR A 116 5.22 14.27 7.18
N ASP A 117 5.54 13.39 6.21
CA ASP A 117 6.85 13.42 5.55
C ASP A 117 6.77 12.75 4.18
N LYS A 118 7.56 13.26 3.25
CA LYS A 118 7.74 12.68 1.92
C LYS A 118 9.18 12.92 1.49
N TYR A 119 9.85 11.85 1.01
CA TYR A 119 11.23 11.95 0.60
C TYR A 119 11.56 10.87 -0.44
N ILE A 120 12.74 10.97 -1.02
CA ILE A 120 13.20 10.06 -2.08
C ILE A 120 14.43 9.31 -1.58
N VAL A 121 14.48 8.00 -1.85
CA VAL A 121 15.58 7.13 -1.46
C VAL A 121 16.01 6.24 -2.63
N ASP A 122 17.20 5.64 -2.51
CA ASP A 122 17.66 4.63 -3.46
C ASP A 122 16.81 3.35 -3.33
N PRO A 123 16.70 2.55 -4.41
CA PRO A 123 15.87 1.33 -4.38
C PRO A 123 16.28 0.32 -3.32
N THR A 124 17.52 0.33 -2.87
CA THR A 124 18.03 -0.58 -1.85
C THR A 124 17.85 -0.07 -0.42
N ASP A 125 17.42 1.18 -0.25
CA ASP A 125 17.21 1.76 1.07
C ASP A 125 15.81 1.38 1.57
N VAL A 126 15.76 0.49 2.56
CA VAL A 126 14.52 0.01 3.19
C VAL A 126 14.32 0.55 4.60
N SER A 127 15.04 1.60 4.97
CA SER A 127 14.92 2.19 6.31
C SER A 127 13.51 2.71 6.61
N CYS A 128 12.72 3.03 5.56
CA CYS A 128 11.34 3.47 5.71
C CYS A 128 10.43 2.42 6.35
N THR A 129 10.85 1.16 6.40
CA THR A 129 10.06 0.07 6.99
C THR A 129 10.24 -0.05 8.52
N SER A 130 11.02 0.82 9.14
CA SER A 130 11.23 0.80 10.59
C SER A 130 9.92 0.79 11.35
N GLN A 131 9.84 -0.05 12.38
CA GLN A 131 8.66 -0.17 13.24
C GLN A 131 8.76 0.70 14.50
N ASN A 132 9.72 1.60 14.58
CA ASN A 132 9.89 2.48 15.70
C ASN A 132 8.94 3.70 15.59
N THR A 133 7.68 3.50 15.92
CA THR A 133 6.64 4.52 15.80
C THR A 133 6.27 5.19 17.12
N GLY A 134 6.94 4.83 18.22
CA GLY A 134 6.63 5.38 19.53
C GLY A 134 5.23 5.01 20.02
N GLY A 135 4.71 3.85 19.64
CA GLY A 135 3.38 3.37 20.03
C GLY A 135 2.25 3.94 19.17
N LYS A 136 2.57 4.60 18.05
CA LYS A 136 1.56 5.20 17.16
C LYS A 136 1.24 4.30 15.99
N LYS A 137 0.06 4.52 15.40
CA LYS A 137 -0.33 3.87 14.15
C LYS A 137 0.17 4.74 13.00
N GLU A 138 1.02 4.16 12.15
CA GLU A 138 1.59 4.84 10.99
C GLU A 138 1.49 3.97 9.76
N ILE A 139 1.53 4.59 8.59
CA ILE A 139 1.64 3.90 7.31
C ILE A 139 2.76 4.52 6.49
N THR A 140 3.30 3.73 5.59
CA THR A 140 4.28 4.18 4.59
C THR A 140 3.80 3.75 3.22
N LEU A 141 3.75 4.69 2.29
CA LEU A 141 3.52 4.37 0.88
C LEU A 141 4.87 4.37 0.17
N ILE A 142 5.09 3.38 -0.68
CA ILE A 142 6.33 3.22 -1.45
C ILE A 142 5.97 3.10 -2.91
N THR A 143 6.56 3.93 -3.76
CA THR A 143 6.43 3.82 -5.21
C THR A 143 7.71 4.26 -5.89
N CYS A 144 7.84 4.02 -7.20
CA CYS A 144 8.99 4.49 -7.97
C CYS A 144 8.87 5.97 -8.29
N THR A 145 10.02 6.64 -8.43
CA THR A 145 10.06 7.96 -9.07
C THR A 145 9.66 7.82 -10.55
N ASP A 146 9.33 8.94 -11.19
CA ASP A 146 8.89 8.91 -12.60
C ASP A 146 9.95 8.34 -13.55
N ASP A 147 11.23 8.45 -13.21
CA ASP A 147 12.31 7.87 -13.99
C ASP A 147 12.63 6.42 -13.58
N SER A 148 11.94 5.87 -12.61
CA SER A 148 12.09 4.51 -12.07
C SER A 148 13.45 4.22 -11.40
N LYS A 149 14.28 5.23 -11.21
CA LYS A 149 15.63 5.04 -10.66
C LYS A 149 15.68 5.07 -9.15
N GLN A 150 14.69 5.70 -8.53
CA GLN A 150 14.61 5.87 -7.07
C GLN A 150 13.23 5.52 -6.58
N ARG A 151 13.02 5.64 -5.26
CA ARG A 151 11.72 5.37 -4.63
C ARG A 151 11.21 6.62 -3.92
N VAL A 152 9.93 6.91 -4.09
CA VAL A 152 9.22 7.95 -3.34
C VAL A 152 8.63 7.30 -2.10
N ILE A 153 8.93 7.88 -0.95
CA ILE A 153 8.44 7.41 0.35
C ILE A 153 7.50 8.47 0.91
N VAL A 154 6.29 8.05 1.27
CA VAL A 154 5.30 8.91 1.92
C VAL A 154 4.98 8.32 3.28
N LYS A 155 5.17 9.13 4.33
CA LYS A 155 4.92 8.75 5.71
C LYS A 155 3.67 9.45 6.22
N ALA A 156 2.77 8.70 6.84
CA ALA A 156 1.54 9.25 7.40
C ALA A 156 1.24 8.62 8.75
N ARG A 157 0.53 9.38 9.59
CA ARG A 157 0.21 8.99 10.98
C ARG A 157 -1.28 9.13 11.22
N ALA A 158 -1.85 8.20 11.98
CA ALA A 158 -3.27 8.24 12.33
C ALA A 158 -3.63 9.52 13.07
N ILE A 159 -4.76 10.09 12.71
CA ILE A 159 -5.29 11.32 13.32
C ILE A 159 -6.56 11.05 14.11
#